data_258d1d00a07f714bf5441059fb4ab388
#
_entry.id   258d1d00a07f714bf5441059fb4ab388
#
_cell.length_a   1.000
_cell.length_b   1.000
_cell.length_c   1.000
_cell.angle_alpha   90.00
_cell.angle_beta   90.00
_cell.angle_gamma   90.00
#
_symmetry.space_group_name_H-M   'P 1'
#
loop_
_entity.id
_entity.type
_entity.pdbx_description
1 polymer ?
#
loop_
_entity_poly.entity_id
_entity_poly.type
_entity_poly.pdbx_seq_one_letter_code
_entity_poly.pdbx_strand_id
1 'polypeptide(L)'
;MGRDLALLTPEIVALLTAVGALVAEMLRRPRIALMVAVIGLLAATGLTLRLIGTDTTVFGGSFRIDELSVWAKLILLPATVLSMLLAQVDVRGTAREGTVYSLLCFATLGALVLAGAGDTMFLVLGTLLTGLATFALVAYPDTDPATEAAMKFFVFASVTGAIMIFGLSYWFGAA
;
A
#
# COMPACT_ATOMS: atom_id res chain seq x y z
N MET A 1 2.32 9.62 -22.41
CA MET A 1 3.10 8.58 -21.71
C MET A 1 4.14 9.14 -20.73
N GLY A 2 5.09 10.01 -21.15
CA GLY A 2 6.07 10.55 -20.20
C GLY A 2 5.49 11.47 -19.11
N ARG A 3 4.46 12.23 -19.43
CA ARG A 3 3.76 13.12 -18.48
C ARG A 3 2.96 12.32 -17.45
N ASP A 4 2.33 11.24 -17.84
CA ASP A 4 1.53 10.37 -16.97
C ASP A 4 2.43 9.67 -15.95
N LEU A 5 3.60 9.18 -16.39
CA LEU A 5 4.62 8.60 -15.51
C LEU A 5 5.17 9.61 -14.50
N ALA A 6 5.33 10.88 -14.91
CA ALA A 6 5.77 11.92 -13.99
C ALA A 6 4.74 12.25 -12.90
N LEU A 7 3.45 12.10 -13.20
CA LEU A 7 2.36 12.30 -12.24
C LEU A 7 2.22 11.14 -11.26
N LEU A 8 2.62 9.93 -11.66
CA LEU A 8 2.63 8.72 -10.83
C LEU A 8 3.95 8.50 -10.09
N THR A 9 4.82 9.50 -10.06
CA THR A 9 6.13 9.39 -9.39
C THR A 9 6.02 8.96 -7.93
N PRO A 10 5.07 9.45 -7.10
CA PRO A 10 4.95 9.00 -5.71
C PRO A 10 4.62 7.49 -5.60
N GLU A 11 3.72 6.98 -6.44
CA GLU A 11 3.33 5.56 -6.47
C GLU A 11 4.48 4.68 -6.94
N ILE A 12 5.20 5.13 -7.97
CA ILE A 12 6.38 4.42 -8.49
C ILE A 12 7.49 4.37 -7.43
N VAL A 13 7.74 5.46 -6.73
CA VAL A 13 8.72 5.49 -5.64
C VAL A 13 8.28 4.59 -4.49
N ALA A 14 7.00 4.59 -4.13
CA ALA A 14 6.45 3.69 -3.11
C ALA A 14 6.59 2.22 -3.52
N LEU A 15 6.33 1.88 -4.79
CA LEU A 15 6.53 0.53 -5.32
C LEU A 15 8.01 0.11 -5.26
N LEU A 16 8.91 0.95 -5.74
CA LEU A 16 10.35 0.68 -5.70
C LEU A 16 10.85 0.55 -4.26
N THR A 17 10.30 1.31 -3.35
CA THR A 17 10.58 1.22 -1.91
C THR A 17 10.12 -0.12 -1.33
N ALA A 18 8.91 -0.57 -1.64
CA ALA A 18 8.37 -1.84 -1.18
C ALA A 18 9.23 -3.02 -1.69
N VAL A 19 9.56 -3.01 -2.99
CA VAL A 19 10.43 -4.03 -3.60
C VAL A 19 11.85 -3.94 -3.03
N GLY A 20 12.40 -2.74 -2.86
CA GLY A 20 13.74 -2.54 -2.28
C GLY A 20 13.85 -3.03 -0.83
N ALA A 21 12.82 -2.79 -0.01
CA ALA A 21 12.74 -3.31 1.35
C ALA A 21 12.66 -4.84 1.35
N LEU A 22 11.90 -5.44 0.43
CA LEU A 22 11.80 -6.90 0.27
C LEU A 22 13.15 -7.51 -0.13
N VAL A 23 13.84 -6.92 -1.10
CA VAL A 23 15.17 -7.38 -1.54
C VAL A 23 16.19 -7.26 -0.40
N ALA A 24 16.15 -6.17 0.37
CA ALA A 24 17.03 -6.00 1.53
C ALA A 24 16.80 -7.06 2.60
N GLU A 25 15.54 -7.49 2.78
CA GLU A 25 15.20 -8.60 3.66
C GLU A 25 15.73 -9.94 3.14
N MET A 26 15.59 -10.21 1.84
CA MET A 26 16.15 -11.42 1.22
C MET A 26 17.69 -11.51 1.41
N LEU A 27 18.36 -10.37 1.45
CA LEU A 27 19.79 -10.26 1.75
C LEU A 27 20.09 -10.36 3.27
N ARG A 28 19.07 -10.64 4.11
CA ARG A 28 19.18 -10.73 5.57
C ARG A 28 19.76 -9.46 6.23
N ARG A 29 19.40 -8.30 5.70
CA ARG A 29 19.83 -7.00 6.22
C ARG A 29 18.63 -6.15 6.68
N PRO A 30 17.97 -6.49 7.78
CA PRO A 30 16.73 -5.83 8.21
C PRO A 30 16.90 -4.32 8.47
N ARG A 31 18.08 -3.89 8.94
CA ARG A 31 18.37 -2.45 9.13
C ARG A 31 18.36 -1.68 7.80
N ILE A 32 18.84 -2.30 6.72
CA ILE A 32 18.80 -1.70 5.39
C ILE A 32 17.36 -1.66 4.88
N ALA A 33 16.57 -2.71 5.13
CA ALA A 33 15.16 -2.75 4.77
C ALA A 33 14.38 -1.60 5.43
N LEU A 34 14.59 -1.34 6.72
CA LEU A 34 13.98 -0.21 7.41
C LEU A 34 14.43 1.14 6.84
N MET A 35 15.74 1.33 6.61
CA MET A 35 16.26 2.57 6.05
C MET A 35 15.68 2.84 4.66
N VAL A 36 15.64 1.84 3.78
CA VAL A 36 15.06 1.94 2.44
C VAL A 36 13.57 2.29 2.53
N ALA A 37 12.83 1.61 3.41
CA ALA A 37 11.41 1.85 3.61
C ALA A 37 11.14 3.30 4.08
N VAL A 38 11.82 3.75 5.13
CA VAL A 38 11.61 5.09 5.69
C VAL A 38 12.03 6.18 4.70
N ILE A 39 13.23 6.08 4.11
CA ILE A 39 13.74 7.09 3.16
C ILE A 39 12.85 7.12 1.91
N GLY A 40 12.46 5.96 1.39
CA GLY A 40 11.62 5.88 0.20
C GLY A 40 10.21 6.46 0.42
N LEU A 41 9.57 6.16 1.56
CA LEU A 41 8.25 6.72 1.88
C LEU A 41 8.32 8.23 2.16
N LEU A 42 9.39 8.72 2.80
CA LEU A 42 9.61 10.16 2.98
C LEU A 42 9.85 10.87 1.63
N ALA A 43 10.60 10.24 0.73
CA ALA A 43 10.78 10.74 -0.64
C ALA A 43 9.45 10.79 -1.40
N ALA A 44 8.63 9.73 -1.30
CA ALA A 44 7.28 9.70 -1.88
C ALA A 44 6.39 10.81 -1.29
N THR A 45 6.47 11.08 0.02
CA THR A 45 5.78 12.20 0.67
C THR A 45 6.21 13.55 0.08
N GLY A 46 7.52 13.77 -0.06
CA GLY A 46 8.07 14.99 -0.65
C GLY A 46 7.65 15.18 -2.12
N LEU A 47 7.53 14.10 -2.89
CA LEU A 47 7.01 14.15 -4.27
C LEU A 47 5.52 14.44 -4.31
N THR A 48 4.74 13.88 -3.38
CA THR A 48 3.30 14.15 -3.26
C THR A 48 3.03 15.63 -2.94
N LEU A 49 3.88 16.29 -2.13
CA LEU A 49 3.77 17.73 -1.85
C LEU A 49 3.84 18.59 -3.12
N ARG A 50 4.57 18.15 -4.15
CA ARG A 50 4.66 18.87 -5.42
C ARG A 50 3.39 18.76 -6.28
N LEU A 51 2.51 17.83 -5.94
CA LEU A 51 1.25 17.61 -6.65
C LEU A 51 0.08 18.41 -6.04
N ILE A 52 0.31 19.16 -4.96
CA ILE A 52 -0.72 20.03 -4.36
C ILE A 52 -1.18 21.06 -5.40
N GLY A 53 -2.50 21.14 -5.58
CA GLY A 53 -3.13 22.05 -6.55
C GLY A 53 -3.16 21.55 -7.99
N THR A 54 -2.70 20.30 -8.25
CA THR A 54 -2.91 19.63 -9.54
C THR A 54 -4.24 18.88 -9.54
N ASP A 55 -5.08 19.16 -10.52
CA ASP A 55 -6.32 18.41 -10.76
C ASP A 55 -6.23 17.83 -12.18
N THR A 56 -5.83 16.56 -12.26
CA THR A 56 -5.64 15.86 -13.53
C THR A 56 -6.01 14.39 -13.40
N THR A 57 -6.39 13.81 -14.54
CA THR A 57 -6.64 12.37 -14.64
C THR A 57 -5.59 11.72 -15.52
N VAL A 58 -5.22 10.50 -15.19
CA VAL A 58 -4.24 9.68 -15.89
C VAL A 58 -4.92 8.43 -16.40
N PHE A 59 -4.39 7.81 -17.44
CA PHE A 59 -4.95 6.61 -18.08
C PHE A 59 -6.42 6.76 -18.50
N GLY A 60 -6.76 7.89 -19.16
CA GLY A 60 -8.11 8.09 -19.68
C GLY A 60 -9.19 8.28 -18.61
N GLY A 61 -8.81 8.66 -17.38
CA GLY A 61 -9.73 8.87 -16.27
C GLY A 61 -9.72 7.77 -15.20
N SER A 62 -9.02 6.66 -15.46
CA SER A 62 -8.97 5.52 -14.54
C SER A 62 -8.20 5.79 -13.25
N PHE A 63 -7.28 6.75 -13.28
CA PHE A 63 -6.57 7.19 -12.09
C PHE A 63 -6.67 8.72 -11.94
N ARG A 64 -7.13 9.17 -10.78
CA ARG A 64 -7.38 10.57 -10.50
C ARG A 64 -6.33 11.14 -9.53
N ILE A 65 -5.81 12.30 -9.89
CA ILE A 65 -4.94 13.11 -9.02
C ILE A 65 -5.71 14.40 -8.77
N ASP A 66 -6.49 14.40 -7.71
CA ASP A 66 -7.25 15.53 -7.22
C ASP A 66 -6.77 15.93 -5.80
N GLU A 67 -7.30 17.00 -5.30
CA GLU A 67 -6.93 17.52 -3.99
C GLU A 67 -7.18 16.48 -2.88
N LEU A 68 -8.29 15.71 -2.98
CA LEU A 68 -8.63 14.65 -2.02
C LEU A 68 -7.57 13.54 -2.03
N SER A 69 -7.18 13.05 -3.23
CA SER A 69 -6.19 11.98 -3.36
C SER A 69 -4.82 12.41 -2.85
N VAL A 70 -4.41 13.66 -3.11
CA VAL A 70 -3.14 14.22 -2.64
C VAL A 70 -3.13 14.32 -1.12
N TRP A 71 -4.18 14.85 -0.49
CA TRP A 71 -4.28 14.91 0.97
C TRP A 71 -4.32 13.52 1.61
N ALA A 72 -5.05 12.58 1.02
CA ALA A 72 -5.07 11.19 1.50
C ALA A 72 -3.66 10.58 1.49
N LYS A 73 -2.90 10.74 0.40
CA LYS A 73 -1.52 10.28 0.28
C LYS A 73 -0.59 10.93 1.30
N LEU A 74 -0.74 12.24 1.53
CA LEU A 74 0.04 12.99 2.53
C LEU A 74 -0.23 12.55 3.97
N ILE A 75 -1.38 11.96 4.25
CA ILE A 75 -1.70 11.39 5.56
C ILE A 75 -1.17 9.94 5.63
N LEU A 76 -1.42 9.13 4.60
CA LEU A 76 -1.08 7.71 4.58
C LEU A 76 0.44 7.45 4.65
N LEU A 77 1.23 8.18 3.86
CA LEU A 77 2.67 7.97 3.78
C LEU A 77 3.39 8.23 5.12
N PRO A 78 3.21 9.38 5.80
CA PRO A 78 3.84 9.60 7.10
C PRO A 78 3.27 8.71 8.20
N ALA A 79 1.96 8.38 8.15
CA ALA A 79 1.35 7.45 9.09
C ALA A 79 1.99 6.06 9.01
N THR A 80 2.33 5.60 7.80
CA THR A 80 3.05 4.32 7.62
C THR A 80 4.47 4.40 8.19
N VAL A 81 5.20 5.49 7.95
CA VAL A 81 6.53 5.68 8.53
C VAL A 81 6.45 5.62 10.05
N LEU A 82 5.49 6.31 10.66
CA LEU A 82 5.27 6.28 12.10
C LEU A 82 4.95 4.86 12.59
N SER A 83 4.06 4.16 11.90
CA SER A 83 3.71 2.76 12.21
C SER A 83 4.91 1.83 12.14
N MET A 84 5.82 2.00 11.16
CA MET A 84 7.07 1.24 11.07
C MET A 84 8.00 1.50 12.24
N LEU A 85 8.14 2.77 12.65
CA LEU A 85 8.98 3.13 13.79
C LEU A 85 8.44 2.57 15.10
N LEU A 86 7.12 2.53 15.27
CA LEU A 86 6.47 1.90 16.42
C LEU A 86 6.64 0.38 16.39
N ALA A 87 6.37 -0.26 15.24
CA ALA A 87 6.51 -1.70 15.07
C ALA A 87 7.96 -2.17 15.28
N GLN A 88 8.95 -1.32 15.00
CA GLN A 88 10.36 -1.64 15.23
C GLN A 88 10.65 -2.07 16.67
N VAL A 89 9.92 -1.54 17.66
CA VAL A 89 10.13 -1.87 19.07
C VAL A 89 9.84 -3.36 19.33
N ASP A 90 8.78 -3.89 18.70
CA ASP A 90 8.30 -5.26 18.91
C ASP A 90 9.00 -6.27 17.99
N VAL A 91 9.35 -5.84 16.76
CA VAL A 91 9.84 -6.73 15.70
C VAL A 91 11.36 -6.82 15.67
N ARG A 92 12.07 -5.90 16.34
CA ARG A 92 13.53 -5.82 16.30
C ARG A 92 14.20 -7.10 16.83
N GLY A 93 15.10 -7.65 15.99
CA GLY A 93 15.85 -8.87 16.33
C GLY A 93 15.11 -10.17 16.02
N THR A 94 13.90 -10.10 15.48
CA THR A 94 13.20 -11.28 14.97
C THR A 94 13.77 -11.72 13.61
N ALA A 95 13.65 -13.00 13.29
CA ALA A 95 14.18 -13.56 12.04
C ALA A 95 13.55 -12.94 10.76
N ARG A 96 12.39 -12.29 10.88
CA ARG A 96 11.61 -11.75 9.77
C ARG A 96 11.32 -10.25 9.94
N GLU A 97 12.19 -9.53 10.62
CA GLU A 97 12.02 -8.10 10.90
C GLU A 97 11.76 -7.26 9.64
N GLY A 98 12.56 -7.44 8.59
CA GLY A 98 12.41 -6.68 7.35
C GLY A 98 11.17 -7.07 6.54
N THR A 99 10.63 -8.28 6.74
CA THR A 99 9.36 -8.71 6.10
C THR A 99 8.21 -7.80 6.54
N VAL A 100 8.15 -7.41 7.82
CA VAL A 100 7.11 -6.50 8.33
C VAL A 100 7.20 -5.14 7.64
N TYR A 101 8.41 -4.60 7.47
CA TYR A 101 8.59 -3.31 6.81
C TYR A 101 8.19 -3.35 5.33
N SER A 102 8.55 -4.41 4.61
CA SER A 102 8.14 -4.57 3.22
C SER A 102 6.63 -4.73 3.06
N LEU A 103 5.99 -5.53 3.93
CA LEU A 103 4.53 -5.71 3.91
C LEU A 103 3.78 -4.42 4.24
N LEU A 104 4.28 -3.61 5.17
CA LEU A 104 3.73 -2.28 5.44
C LEU A 104 3.85 -1.36 4.23
N CYS A 105 4.98 -1.39 3.50
CA CYS A 105 5.12 -0.65 2.24
C CYS A 105 4.12 -1.12 1.18
N PHE A 106 3.90 -2.44 1.00
CA PHE A 106 2.92 -2.96 0.05
C PHE A 106 1.48 -2.61 0.44
N ALA A 107 1.14 -2.67 1.74
CA ALA A 107 -0.16 -2.23 2.22
C ALA A 107 -0.40 -0.73 1.92
N THR A 108 0.62 0.10 2.16
CA THR A 108 0.57 1.53 1.84
C THR A 108 0.44 1.77 0.35
N LEU A 109 1.19 1.04 -0.49
CA LEU A 109 1.06 1.14 -1.95
C LEU A 109 -0.38 0.85 -2.40
N GLY A 110 -1.01 -0.21 -1.87
CA GLY A 110 -2.41 -0.49 -2.14
C GLY A 110 -3.35 0.63 -1.71
N ALA A 111 -3.10 1.23 -0.55
CA ALA A 111 -3.88 2.38 -0.07
C ALA A 111 -3.66 3.65 -0.93
N LEU A 112 -2.45 3.89 -1.46
CA LEU A 112 -2.17 4.99 -2.40
C LEU A 112 -2.91 4.79 -3.72
N VAL A 113 -2.93 3.55 -4.25
CA VAL A 113 -3.69 3.19 -5.45
C VAL A 113 -5.18 3.42 -5.21
N LEU A 114 -5.69 3.03 -4.05
CA LEU A 114 -7.09 3.24 -3.67
C LEU A 114 -7.44 4.72 -3.57
N ALA A 115 -6.56 5.54 -2.99
CA ALA A 115 -6.74 6.99 -2.85
C ALA A 115 -6.81 7.73 -4.21
N GLY A 116 -6.19 7.18 -5.26
CA GLY A 116 -6.23 7.73 -6.61
C GLY A 116 -7.18 6.98 -7.55
N ALA A 117 -7.97 6.00 -7.07
CA ALA A 117 -8.84 5.21 -7.93
C ALA A 117 -9.92 6.09 -8.59
N GLY A 118 -9.86 6.22 -9.91
CA GLY A 118 -10.86 6.91 -10.73
C GLY A 118 -11.89 5.98 -11.32
N ASP A 119 -11.60 4.68 -11.35
CA ASP A 119 -12.51 3.66 -11.83
C ASP A 119 -12.58 2.44 -10.90
N THR A 120 -13.53 1.57 -11.20
CA THR A 120 -13.80 0.33 -10.45
C THR A 120 -12.58 -0.61 -10.43
N MET A 121 -11.80 -0.64 -11.51
CA MET A 121 -10.69 -1.55 -11.66
C MET A 121 -9.54 -1.20 -10.71
N PHE A 122 -9.17 0.08 -10.63
CA PHE A 122 -8.18 0.58 -9.67
C PHE A 122 -8.65 0.44 -8.22
N LEU A 123 -9.95 0.64 -7.96
CA LEU A 123 -10.55 0.46 -6.64
C LEU A 123 -10.41 -1.00 -6.16
N VAL A 124 -10.77 -1.98 -7.00
CA VAL A 124 -10.62 -3.40 -6.68
C VAL A 124 -9.14 -3.77 -6.51
N LEU A 125 -8.27 -3.31 -7.40
CA LEU A 125 -6.84 -3.60 -7.36
C LEU A 125 -6.18 -3.06 -6.09
N GLY A 126 -6.46 -1.81 -5.71
CA GLY A 126 -5.95 -1.20 -4.48
C GLY A 126 -6.44 -1.93 -3.22
N THR A 127 -7.71 -2.32 -3.19
CA THR A 127 -8.30 -3.10 -2.08
C THR A 127 -7.65 -4.46 -1.94
N LEU A 128 -7.45 -5.18 -3.05
CA LEU A 128 -6.80 -6.51 -3.05
C LEU A 128 -5.34 -6.41 -2.61
N LEU A 129 -4.59 -5.43 -3.10
CA LEU A 129 -3.18 -5.27 -2.73
C LEU A 129 -3.03 -4.95 -1.24
N THR A 130 -3.84 -4.02 -0.71
CA THR A 130 -3.85 -3.72 0.73
C THR A 130 -4.26 -4.95 1.55
N GLY A 131 -5.30 -5.67 1.12
CA GLY A 131 -5.78 -6.88 1.78
C GLY A 131 -4.71 -7.96 1.87
N LEU A 132 -4.06 -8.30 0.76
CA LEU A 132 -3.01 -9.32 0.73
C LEU A 132 -1.85 -9.00 1.66
N ALA A 133 -1.39 -7.75 1.66
CA ALA A 133 -0.30 -7.32 2.54
C ALA A 133 -0.70 -7.39 4.02
N THR A 134 -1.94 -7.00 4.36
CA THR A 134 -2.43 -7.06 5.75
C THR A 134 -2.67 -8.49 6.22
N PHE A 135 -3.12 -9.42 5.36
CA PHE A 135 -3.22 -10.85 5.72
C PHE A 135 -1.86 -11.42 6.11
N ALA A 136 -0.83 -11.12 5.31
CA ALA A 136 0.53 -11.56 5.59
C ALA A 136 1.07 -10.95 6.89
N LEU A 137 0.73 -9.70 7.21
CA LEU A 137 1.08 -9.06 8.47
C LEU A 137 0.42 -9.72 9.68
N VAL A 138 -0.84 -10.13 9.58
CA VAL A 138 -1.54 -10.83 10.67
C VAL A 138 -0.92 -12.22 10.91
N ALA A 139 -0.51 -12.91 9.84
CA ALA A 139 0.15 -14.22 9.93
C ALA A 139 1.64 -14.15 10.38
N TYR A 140 2.22 -12.94 10.44
CA TYR A 140 3.65 -12.71 10.68
C TYR A 140 4.22 -13.44 11.91
N PRO A 141 3.55 -13.50 13.10
CA PRO A 141 4.13 -14.11 14.28
C PRO A 141 4.36 -15.64 14.18
N ASP A 142 3.86 -16.30 13.13
CA ASP A 142 4.05 -17.74 12.83
C ASP A 142 3.70 -18.65 14.02
N THR A 143 2.63 -18.32 14.70
CA THR A 143 2.05 -19.08 15.83
C THR A 143 0.67 -19.59 15.46
N ASP A 144 0.21 -20.68 16.11
CA ASP A 144 -1.13 -21.23 15.85
C ASP A 144 -2.25 -20.18 16.00
N PRO A 145 -2.27 -19.32 17.05
CA PRO A 145 -3.27 -18.26 17.15
C PRO A 145 -3.17 -17.20 16.04
N ALA A 146 -1.96 -16.85 15.60
CA ALA A 146 -1.77 -15.88 14.51
C ALA A 146 -2.23 -16.46 13.16
N THR A 147 -1.96 -17.74 12.92
CA THR A 147 -2.41 -18.44 11.72
C THR A 147 -3.94 -18.55 11.69
N GLU A 148 -4.57 -18.88 12.82
CA GLU A 148 -6.02 -18.90 12.95
C GLU A 148 -6.63 -17.51 12.72
N ALA A 149 -6.05 -16.47 13.30
CA ALA A 149 -6.48 -15.08 13.10
C ALA A 149 -6.36 -14.64 11.63
N ALA A 150 -5.25 -14.98 10.98
CA ALA A 150 -5.03 -14.68 9.56
C ALA A 150 -6.04 -15.40 8.66
N MET A 151 -6.36 -16.66 8.94
CA MET A 151 -7.38 -17.41 8.20
C MET A 151 -8.77 -16.81 8.36
N LYS A 152 -9.16 -16.46 9.59
CA LYS A 152 -10.44 -15.77 9.85
C LYS A 152 -10.51 -14.44 9.12
N PHE A 153 -9.45 -13.66 9.17
CA PHE A 153 -9.37 -12.37 8.49
C PHE A 153 -9.44 -12.53 6.97
N PHE A 154 -8.72 -13.51 6.40
CA PHE A 154 -8.78 -13.83 4.98
C PHE A 154 -10.19 -14.20 4.51
N VAL A 155 -10.87 -15.10 5.23
CA VAL A 155 -12.24 -15.53 4.89
C VAL A 155 -13.19 -14.34 4.95
N PHE A 156 -13.14 -13.53 6.02
CA PHE A 156 -13.98 -12.36 6.17
C PHE A 156 -13.76 -11.36 5.03
N ALA A 157 -12.50 -11.04 4.73
CA ALA A 157 -12.15 -10.08 3.68
C ALA A 157 -12.49 -10.63 2.28
N SER A 158 -12.38 -11.93 2.04
CA SER A 158 -12.79 -12.57 0.78
C SER A 158 -14.29 -12.46 0.55
N VAL A 159 -15.09 -12.69 1.59
CA VAL A 159 -16.55 -12.54 1.51
C VAL A 159 -16.94 -11.08 1.27
N THR A 160 -16.36 -10.14 2.01
CA THR A 160 -16.64 -8.71 1.83
C THR A 160 -16.18 -8.21 0.46
N GLY A 161 -15.02 -8.67 0.00
CA GLY A 161 -14.52 -8.39 -1.36
C GLY A 161 -15.44 -8.93 -2.46
N ALA A 162 -15.95 -10.15 -2.29
CA ALA A 162 -16.90 -10.74 -3.24
C ALA A 162 -18.21 -9.94 -3.28
N ILE A 163 -18.74 -9.52 -2.14
CA ILE A 163 -19.94 -8.67 -2.06
C ILE A 163 -19.68 -7.31 -2.73
N MET A 164 -18.50 -6.72 -2.50
CA MET A 164 -18.10 -5.47 -3.15
C MET A 164 -18.06 -5.61 -4.68
N ILE A 165 -17.38 -6.63 -5.19
CA ILE A 165 -17.28 -6.88 -6.64
C ILE A 165 -18.67 -7.17 -7.24
N PHE A 166 -19.50 -7.92 -6.54
CA PHE A 166 -20.87 -8.18 -6.94
C PHE A 166 -21.69 -6.87 -7.01
N GLY A 167 -21.60 -6.01 -6.01
CA GLY A 167 -22.24 -4.69 -6.01
C GLY A 167 -21.76 -3.79 -7.17
N LEU A 168 -20.46 -3.79 -7.44
CA LEU A 168 -19.86 -3.04 -8.55
C LEU A 168 -20.32 -3.56 -9.92
N SER A 169 -20.55 -4.89 -10.05
CA SER A 169 -21.07 -5.47 -11.31
C SER A 169 -22.49 -4.99 -11.64
N TYR A 170 -23.32 -4.77 -10.62
CA TYR A 170 -24.65 -4.16 -10.82
C TYR A 170 -24.55 -2.70 -11.27
N TRP A 171 -23.63 -1.94 -10.70
CA TRP A 171 -23.42 -0.57 -11.15
C TRP A 171 -22.98 -0.51 -12.60
N PHE A 172 -22.08 -1.40 -13.00
CA PHE A 172 -21.59 -1.47 -14.39
C PHE A 172 -22.70 -1.88 -15.38
N GLY A 173 -23.67 -2.70 -14.95
CA GLY A 173 -24.80 -3.11 -15.77
C GLY A 173 -25.94 -2.09 -15.84
N ALA A 174 -25.94 -1.08 -14.95
CA ALA A 174 -26.95 -0.02 -14.90
C ALA A 174 -26.50 1.30 -15.57
N ALA A 175 -25.20 1.42 -15.91
CA ALA A 175 -24.60 2.58 -16.57
C ALA A 175 -24.56 2.39 -18.10
#